data_57981454d3aa92c0ba593359c605eab3
#
_entry.id   57981454d3aa92c0ba593359c605eab3
#
_cell.length_a   1.000
_cell.length_b   1.000
_cell.length_c   1.000
_cell.angle_alpha   90.00
_cell.angle_beta   90.00
_cell.angle_gamma   90.00
#
_symmetry.space_group_name_H-M   'P 1'
#
loop_
_entity.id
_entity.type
_entity.pdbx_description
1 polymer ?
#
loop_
_entity_poly.entity_id
_entity_poly.type
_entity_poly.pdbx_seq_one_letter_code
_entity_poly.pdbx_strand_id
1 'polypeptide(L)' 'MTLLERSAVYADSAAALRLRIAELRAAMGALSDPEELRALRARIAALDPLLREARALAELTAHYYDRSYRKHEKYTL' A
#
# COMPACT_ATOMS: atom_id res chain seq x y z
N MET A 1 -12.07 9.71 -12.86
CA MET A 1 -10.69 9.46 -12.35
C MET A 1 -9.91 8.66 -13.38
N THR A 2 -8.74 9.12 -13.77
CA THR A 2 -7.88 8.41 -14.71
C THR A 2 -7.17 7.24 -14.02
N LEU A 3 -6.60 6.33 -14.81
CA LEU A 3 -5.80 5.23 -14.28
C LEU A 3 -4.56 5.74 -13.53
N LEU A 4 -3.97 6.82 -14.03
CA LEU A 4 -2.81 7.44 -13.37
C LEU A 4 -3.21 8.01 -12.01
N GLU A 5 -4.35 8.70 -11.93
CA GLU A 5 -4.87 9.24 -10.67
C GLU A 5 -5.18 8.13 -9.68
N ARG A 6 -5.79 7.02 -10.15
CA ARG A 6 -6.07 5.85 -9.31
C ARG A 6 -4.78 5.23 -8.77
N SER A 7 -3.76 5.13 -9.62
CA SER A 7 -2.46 4.62 -9.21
C SER A 7 -1.85 5.47 -8.10
N ALA A 8 -1.93 6.79 -8.22
CA ALA A 8 -1.46 7.72 -7.19
C ALA A 8 -2.23 7.55 -5.88
N VAL A 9 -3.56 7.39 -5.94
CA VAL A 9 -4.39 7.18 -4.75
C VAL A 9 -3.99 5.88 -4.05
N TYR A 10 -3.79 4.80 -4.78
CA TYR A 10 -3.37 3.52 -4.19
C TYR A 10 -1.98 3.60 -3.60
N ALA A 11 -1.06 4.31 -4.26
CA ALA A 11 0.29 4.52 -3.76
C ALA A 11 0.28 5.35 -2.47
N ASP A 12 -0.55 6.38 -2.40
CA ASP A 12 -0.72 7.21 -1.20
C ASP A 12 -1.30 6.38 -0.05
N SER A 13 -2.28 5.52 -0.35
CA SER A 13 -2.88 4.61 0.63
C SER A 13 -1.83 3.64 1.17
N ALA A 14 -0.98 3.09 0.30
CA ALA A 14 0.09 2.18 0.70
C ALA A 14 1.11 2.90 1.58
N ALA A 15 1.47 4.14 1.26
CA ALA A 15 2.39 4.94 2.05
C ALA A 15 1.82 5.25 3.44
N ALA A 16 0.54 5.61 3.51
CA ALA A 16 -0.16 5.87 4.78
C ALA A 16 -0.20 4.61 5.65
N LEU A 17 -0.49 3.45 5.06
CA LEU A 17 -0.51 2.18 5.78
C LEU A 17 0.88 1.79 6.30
N ARG A 18 1.92 1.99 5.49
CA ARG A 18 3.31 1.74 5.92
C ARG A 18 3.69 2.62 7.10
N LEU A 19 3.34 3.90 7.04
CA LEU A 19 3.60 4.82 8.13
C LEU A 19 2.89 4.38 9.40
N ARG A 20 1.62 4.00 9.28
CA ARG A 20 0.83 3.52 10.42
C ARG A 20 1.43 2.26 11.03
N ILE A 21 1.86 1.31 10.22
CA ILE A 21 2.53 0.09 10.68
C ILE A 21 3.83 0.44 11.42
N ALA A 22 4.62 1.37 10.87
CA ALA A 22 5.85 1.81 11.52
C ALA A 22 5.59 2.47 12.87
N GLU A 23 4.56 3.30 12.97
CA GLU A 23 4.14 3.92 14.24
C GLU A 23 3.73 2.87 15.26
N LEU A 24 2.96 1.86 14.84
CA LEU A 24 2.52 0.78 15.72
C LEU A 24 3.70 -0.08 16.19
N ARG A 25 4.66 -0.35 15.30
CA ARG A 25 5.89 -1.09 15.67
C ARG A 25 6.73 -0.31 16.65
N ALA A 26 6.84 1.00 16.47
CA ALA A 26 7.55 1.86 17.41
C ALA A 26 6.87 1.87 18.78
N ALA A 27 5.54 1.90 18.79
CA ALA A 27 4.76 1.85 20.03
C ALA A 27 4.97 0.54 20.78
N MET A 28 5.21 -0.57 20.09
CA MET A 28 5.51 -1.87 20.72
C MET A 28 6.73 -1.81 21.62
N GLY A 29 7.74 -1.04 21.23
CA GLY A 29 8.96 -0.90 22.01
C GLY A 29 8.76 -0.23 23.36
N ALA A 30 7.67 0.52 23.51
CA ALA A 30 7.35 1.21 24.76
C ALA A 30 6.41 0.40 25.67
N LEU A 31 5.88 -0.73 25.17
CA LEU A 31 4.94 -1.57 25.92
C LEU A 31 5.66 -2.72 26.61
N SER A 32 5.26 -2.99 27.86
CA SER A 32 5.78 -4.13 28.63
C SER A 32 4.67 -5.15 28.95
N ASP A 33 3.39 -4.75 28.81
CA ASP A 33 2.26 -5.64 29.06
C ASP A 33 2.06 -6.63 27.91
N PRO A 34 2.10 -7.95 28.18
CA PRO A 34 1.91 -8.96 27.12
C PRO A 34 0.58 -8.87 26.39
N GLU A 35 -0.50 -8.48 27.06
CA GLU A 35 -1.82 -8.36 26.46
C GLU A 35 -1.86 -7.18 25.48
N GLU A 36 -1.29 -6.06 25.87
CA GLU A 36 -1.18 -4.88 25.00
C GLU A 36 -0.30 -5.17 23.78
N LEU A 37 0.80 -5.88 23.96
CA LEU A 37 1.66 -6.30 22.87
C LEU A 37 0.93 -7.22 21.90
N ARG A 38 0.13 -8.16 22.39
CA ARG A 38 -0.67 -9.04 21.55
C ARG A 38 -1.69 -8.25 20.74
N ALA A 39 -2.38 -7.33 21.38
CA ALA A 39 -3.38 -6.49 20.71
C ALA A 39 -2.74 -5.65 19.61
N LEU A 40 -1.54 -5.11 19.88
CA LEU A 40 -0.82 -4.30 18.90
C LEU A 40 -0.31 -5.13 17.73
N ARG A 41 0.22 -6.32 18.01
CA ARG A 41 0.63 -7.27 16.96
C ARG A 41 -0.54 -7.68 16.07
N ALA A 42 -1.71 -7.89 16.66
CA ALA A 42 -2.93 -8.22 15.91
C ALA A 42 -3.32 -7.07 14.98
N ARG A 43 -3.20 -5.82 15.43
CA ARG A 43 -3.47 -4.65 14.60
C ARG A 43 -2.50 -4.56 13.43
N ILE A 44 -1.22 -4.77 13.67
CA ILE A 44 -0.20 -4.76 12.61
C ILE A 44 -0.50 -5.86 11.60
N ALA A 45 -0.80 -7.07 12.08
CA ALA A 45 -1.13 -8.20 11.22
C ALA A 45 -2.38 -7.93 10.37
N ALA A 46 -3.38 -7.22 10.91
CA ALA A 46 -4.57 -6.86 10.17
C ALA A 46 -4.30 -5.81 9.08
N LEU A 47 -3.33 -4.92 9.29
CA LEU A 47 -2.98 -3.90 8.32
C LEU A 47 -2.10 -4.41 7.19
N ASP A 48 -1.32 -5.46 7.42
CA ASP A 48 -0.38 -5.98 6.44
C ASP A 48 -1.04 -6.44 5.13
N PRO A 49 -2.15 -7.20 5.14
CA PRO A 49 -2.86 -7.55 3.91
C PRO A 49 -3.39 -6.33 3.16
N LEU A 50 -3.84 -5.30 3.88
CA LEU A 50 -4.33 -4.06 3.27
C LEU A 50 -3.20 -3.32 2.56
N LEU A 51 -2.01 -3.30 3.17
CA LEU A 51 -0.82 -2.72 2.54
C LEU A 51 -0.45 -3.46 1.27
N ARG A 52 -0.42 -4.78 1.30
CA ARG A 52 -0.12 -5.61 0.13
C ARG A 52 -1.12 -5.37 -1.00
N GLU A 53 -2.40 -5.30 -0.66
CA GLU A 53 -3.46 -5.04 -1.62
C GLU A 53 -3.31 -3.65 -2.24
N ALA A 54 -3.09 -2.63 -1.44
CA ALA A 54 -2.90 -1.26 -1.93
C ALA A 54 -1.69 -1.16 -2.86
N ARG A 55 -0.58 -1.80 -2.51
CA ARG A 55 0.63 -1.83 -3.34
C ARG A 55 0.39 -2.57 -4.65
N ALA A 56 -0.28 -3.71 -4.59
CA ALA A 56 -0.61 -4.49 -5.78
C ALA A 56 -1.52 -3.70 -6.72
N LEU A 57 -2.51 -3.00 -6.19
CA LEU A 57 -3.41 -2.16 -6.98
C LEU A 57 -2.67 -0.98 -7.61
N ALA A 58 -1.76 -0.36 -6.87
CA ALA A 58 -0.94 0.73 -7.40
C ALA A 58 -0.07 0.26 -8.56
N GLU A 59 0.61 -0.86 -8.38
CA GLU A 59 1.47 -1.45 -9.42
C GLU A 59 0.67 -1.88 -10.64
N LEU A 60 -0.44 -2.57 -10.41
CA LEU A 60 -1.30 -3.05 -11.49
C LEU A 60 -1.86 -1.89 -12.31
N THR A 61 -2.34 -0.84 -11.64
CA THR A 61 -2.93 0.32 -12.32
C THR A 61 -1.90 1.07 -13.13
N ALA A 62 -0.72 1.30 -12.56
CA ALA A 62 0.38 1.96 -13.25
C ALA A 62 0.88 1.13 -14.45
N HIS A 63 1.02 -0.18 -14.26
CA HIS A 63 1.45 -1.09 -15.31
C HIS A 63 0.44 -1.14 -16.46
N TYR A 64 -0.84 -1.17 -16.15
CA TYR A 64 -1.90 -1.16 -17.16
C TYR A 64 -1.87 0.13 -17.97
N TYR A 65 -1.65 1.25 -17.32
CA TYR A 65 -1.52 2.55 -17.97
C TYR A 65 -0.32 2.56 -18.93
N ASP A 66 0.84 2.08 -18.47
CA ASP A 66 2.05 1.98 -19.28
C ASP A 66 1.88 1.10 -20.50
N ARG A 67 1.21 -0.04 -20.33
CA ARG A 67 0.88 -0.95 -21.43
C ARG A 67 0.02 -0.28 -22.49
N SER A 68 -0.99 0.45 -22.06
CA SER A 68 -1.89 1.16 -22.95
C SER A 68 -1.14 2.23 -23.74
N TYR A 69 -0.25 2.95 -23.08
CA TYR A 69 0.57 3.98 -23.67
C TYR A 69 1.54 3.38 -24.71
N ARG A 70 2.22 2.31 -24.36
CA ARG A 70 3.15 1.62 -25.26
C ARG A 70 2.46 1.05 -26.49
N LYS A 71 1.29 0.47 -26.32
CA LYS A 71 0.49 -0.02 -27.43
C LYS A 71 0.14 1.10 -28.41
N HIS A 72 -0.20 2.26 -27.88
CA HIS A 72 -0.52 3.43 -28.68
C HIS A 72 0.67 3.89 -29.50
N GLU A 73 1.85 3.93 -28.90
CA GLU A 73 3.09 4.28 -29.58
C GLU A 73 3.42 3.32 -30.72
N LYS A 74 3.21 2.02 -30.52
CA LYS A 74 3.42 1.01 -31.55
C LYS A 74 2.54 1.20 -32.77
N TYR A 75 1.34 1.67 -32.58
CA TYR A 75 0.39 1.87 -33.68
C TYR A 75 0.61 3.17 -34.45
N THR A 76 1.37 4.09 -33.92
CA THR A 76 1.70 5.33 -34.61
C THR A 76 2.91 5.21 -35.53
N LEU A 77 3.57 4.10 -35.50
CA LEU A 77 4.66 3.78 -36.40
C LEU A 77 4.15 3.10 -37.65
#